data_2a3636b314d431f0a6963168fb6d4c95
#
_entry.id   2a3636b314d431f0a6963168fb6d4c95
#
_cell.length_a   1.000
_cell.length_b   1.000
_cell.length_c   1.000
_cell.angle_alpha   90.00
_cell.angle_beta   90.00
_cell.angle_gamma   90.00
#
_symmetry.space_group_name_H-M   'P 1'
#
loop_
_entity.id
_entity.type
_entity.pdbx_description
1 polymer ?
#
loop_
_entity_poly.entity_id
_entity_poly.type
_entity_poly.pdbx_seq_one_letter_code
_entity_poly.pdbx_strand_id
1 'polypeptide(L)'
;MKLPVKMTINGQSYSSEVEARLLLVHYIREVVGLTGTHVGCDTSQCGACTILMNGQAVKCCTLFAVQADGANITTIEGLAKDGELHPIQQGFWEKHGLQCGFCTPGMIMSAYQMLERYPKPSEELIRHQLEGNLCRCTGYHNIVKAIEWAAEHMPAKK
;
A
#
# COMPACT_ATOMS: atom_id res chain seq x y z
N MET A 1 -24.53 -7.04 -15.24
CA MET A 1 -25.25 -6.20 -14.26
C MET A 1 -24.27 -5.22 -13.67
N LYS A 2 -24.56 -3.95 -13.76
CA LYS A 2 -23.73 -2.89 -13.13
C LYS A 2 -24.33 -2.49 -11.80
N LEU A 3 -23.47 -2.23 -10.84
CA LEU A 3 -23.85 -1.81 -9.48
C LEU A 3 -23.19 -0.46 -9.17
N PRO A 4 -23.91 0.45 -8.52
CA PRO A 4 -23.32 1.70 -8.06
C PRO A 4 -22.34 1.41 -6.91
N VAL A 5 -21.18 2.06 -6.96
CA VAL A 5 -20.20 2.06 -5.87
C VAL A 5 -19.77 3.49 -5.60
N LYS A 6 -19.58 3.80 -4.34
CA LYS A 6 -19.03 5.08 -3.90
C LYS A 6 -17.98 4.83 -2.83
N MET A 7 -16.79 5.37 -3.03
CA MET A 7 -15.69 5.25 -2.05
C MET A 7 -14.85 6.53 -2.03
N THR A 8 -14.15 6.73 -0.94
CA THR A 8 -13.18 7.83 -0.82
C THR A 8 -11.78 7.27 -1.04
N ILE A 9 -11.04 7.79 -2.00
CA ILE A 9 -9.67 7.37 -2.29
C ILE A 9 -8.75 8.58 -2.19
N ASN A 10 -7.77 8.50 -1.30
CA ASN A 10 -6.82 9.59 -1.03
C ASN A 10 -7.52 10.93 -0.71
N GLY A 11 -8.63 10.87 0.04
CA GLY A 11 -9.42 12.04 0.43
C GLY A 11 -10.41 12.56 -0.63
N GLN A 12 -10.42 11.99 -1.84
CA GLN A 12 -11.33 12.36 -2.91
C GLN A 12 -12.46 11.32 -3.06
N SER A 13 -13.70 11.79 -3.20
CA SER A 13 -14.87 10.92 -3.41
C SER A 13 -14.98 10.51 -4.88
N TYR A 14 -15.13 9.21 -5.11
CA TYR A 14 -15.38 8.60 -6.42
C TYR A 14 -16.72 7.86 -6.39
N SER A 15 -17.53 8.04 -7.44
CA SER A 15 -18.80 7.35 -7.61
C SER A 15 -18.88 6.82 -9.04
N SER A 16 -19.16 5.55 -9.21
CA SER A 16 -19.18 4.87 -10.51
C SER A 16 -20.20 3.74 -10.53
N GLU A 17 -20.65 3.36 -11.73
CA GLU A 17 -21.36 2.10 -11.96
C GLU A 17 -20.38 1.06 -12.50
N VAL A 18 -20.19 -0.02 -11.79
CA VAL A 18 -19.21 -1.06 -12.11
C VAL A 18 -19.84 -2.42 -12.30
N GLU A 19 -19.22 -3.28 -13.11
CA GLU A 19 -19.58 -4.70 -13.15
C GLU A 19 -19.35 -5.32 -11.77
N ALA A 20 -20.27 -6.17 -11.31
CA ALA A 20 -20.20 -6.81 -9.99
C ALA A 20 -18.89 -7.58 -9.75
N ARG A 21 -18.30 -8.09 -10.83
CA ARG A 21 -17.03 -8.86 -10.82
C ARG A 21 -15.77 -8.02 -10.98
N LEU A 22 -15.87 -6.68 -11.10
CA LEU A 22 -14.69 -5.83 -11.25
C LEU A 22 -13.85 -5.88 -9.98
N LEU A 23 -12.58 -6.23 -10.12
CA LEU A 23 -11.64 -6.27 -9.00
C LEU A 23 -11.28 -4.85 -8.56
N LEU A 24 -11.10 -4.67 -7.27
CA LEU A 24 -10.78 -3.37 -6.67
C LEU A 24 -9.48 -2.80 -7.24
N VAL A 25 -8.47 -3.62 -7.47
CA VAL A 25 -7.21 -3.18 -8.07
C VAL A 25 -7.41 -2.60 -9.47
N HIS A 26 -8.26 -3.19 -10.29
CA HIS A 26 -8.58 -2.67 -11.63
C HIS A 26 -9.44 -1.42 -11.56
N TYR A 27 -10.37 -1.33 -10.61
CA TYR A 27 -11.10 -0.10 -10.34
C TYR A 27 -10.15 1.07 -10.03
N ILE A 28 -9.22 0.87 -9.11
CA ILE A 28 -8.24 1.89 -8.71
C ILE A 28 -7.36 2.31 -9.90
N ARG A 29 -6.85 1.35 -10.66
CA ARG A 29 -5.90 1.60 -11.75
C ARG A 29 -6.55 2.13 -13.02
N GLU A 30 -7.70 1.58 -13.43
CA GLU A 30 -8.27 1.77 -14.75
C GLU A 30 -9.47 2.72 -14.76
N VAL A 31 -10.27 2.74 -13.69
CA VAL A 31 -11.42 3.63 -13.58
C VAL A 31 -11.03 4.95 -12.91
N VAL A 32 -10.31 4.88 -11.79
CA VAL A 32 -9.84 6.06 -11.06
C VAL A 32 -8.55 6.63 -11.66
N GLY A 33 -7.73 5.80 -12.31
CA GLY A 33 -6.50 6.22 -12.97
C GLY A 33 -5.27 6.29 -12.04
N LEU A 34 -5.35 5.74 -10.83
CA LEU A 34 -4.24 5.68 -9.87
C LEU A 34 -3.41 4.42 -10.12
N THR A 35 -2.31 4.54 -10.84
CA THR A 35 -1.50 3.41 -11.32
C THR A 35 -0.37 3.00 -10.40
N GLY A 36 -0.17 3.67 -9.28
CA GLY A 36 0.90 3.37 -8.31
C GLY A 36 0.70 2.04 -7.57
N THR A 37 -0.54 1.55 -7.45
CA THR A 37 -0.82 0.21 -6.95
C THR A 37 -0.58 -0.81 -8.06
N HIS A 38 0.33 -1.77 -7.84
CA HIS A 38 0.76 -2.73 -8.88
C HIS A 38 0.06 -4.09 -8.75
N VAL A 39 0.08 -4.86 -9.83
CA VAL A 39 -0.45 -6.23 -9.89
C VAL A 39 0.69 -7.18 -10.25
N GLY A 40 1.18 -7.96 -9.28
CA GLY A 40 2.22 -8.97 -9.49
C GLY A 40 1.70 -10.41 -9.45
N CYS A 41 0.48 -10.60 -8.98
CA CYS A 41 -0.25 -11.88 -9.00
C CYS A 41 -1.76 -11.61 -8.98
N ASP A 42 -2.57 -12.68 -9.00
CA ASP A 42 -4.03 -12.65 -8.84
C ASP A 42 -4.51 -13.53 -7.68
N THR A 43 -3.60 -13.84 -6.77
CA THR A 43 -3.78 -14.85 -5.71
C THR A 43 -3.51 -14.32 -4.30
N SER A 44 -3.39 -13.02 -4.12
CA SER A 44 -3.04 -12.37 -2.84
C SER A 44 -1.68 -12.81 -2.23
N GLN A 45 -0.78 -13.38 -3.02
CA GLN A 45 0.50 -13.89 -2.53
C GLN A 45 1.59 -12.81 -2.50
N CYS A 46 1.75 -12.06 -3.61
CA CYS A 46 2.93 -11.21 -3.77
C CYS A 46 2.91 -9.90 -2.99
N GLY A 47 1.75 -9.37 -2.63
CA GLY A 47 1.60 -8.13 -1.87
C GLY A 47 1.84 -6.82 -2.65
N ALA A 48 2.13 -6.87 -3.96
CA ALA A 48 2.35 -5.67 -4.77
C ALA A 48 1.12 -4.76 -4.83
N CYS A 49 -0.08 -5.31 -4.65
CA CYS A 49 -1.35 -4.62 -4.66
C CYS A 49 -1.82 -4.12 -3.29
N THR A 50 -0.97 -4.13 -2.28
CA THR A 50 -1.36 -3.70 -0.93
C THR A 50 -1.73 -2.21 -0.92
N ILE A 51 -2.90 -1.93 -0.36
CA ILE A 51 -3.45 -0.60 -0.07
C ILE A 51 -3.92 -0.54 1.38
N LEU A 52 -4.23 0.64 1.89
CA LEU A 52 -4.98 0.75 3.14
C LEU A 52 -6.47 0.89 2.81
N MET A 53 -7.30 0.05 3.41
CA MET A 53 -8.75 0.17 3.37
C MET A 53 -9.26 0.31 4.82
N ASN A 54 -9.87 1.45 5.11
CA ASN A 54 -10.29 1.81 6.46
C ASN A 54 -9.14 1.68 7.50
N GLY A 55 -7.92 2.07 7.11
CA GLY A 55 -6.72 2.01 7.95
C GLY A 55 -6.06 0.64 8.05
N GLN A 56 -6.57 -0.39 7.37
CA GLN A 56 -6.00 -1.74 7.38
C GLN A 56 -5.33 -2.05 6.04
N ALA A 57 -4.11 -2.60 6.09
CA ALA A 57 -3.43 -3.08 4.88
C ALA A 57 -4.15 -4.31 4.32
N VAL A 58 -4.60 -4.21 3.08
CA VAL A 58 -5.30 -5.29 2.37
C VAL A 58 -4.71 -5.46 0.97
N LYS A 59 -4.77 -6.67 0.45
CA LYS A 59 -4.38 -6.99 -0.93
C LYS A 59 -5.61 -6.88 -1.83
N CYS A 60 -5.65 -5.88 -2.69
CA CYS A 60 -6.85 -5.54 -3.45
C CYS A 60 -7.03 -6.32 -4.76
N CYS A 61 -6.09 -7.21 -5.12
CA CYS A 61 -6.20 -8.02 -6.34
C CYS A 61 -7.26 -9.15 -6.26
N THR A 62 -7.77 -9.47 -5.08
CA THR A 62 -8.81 -10.49 -4.85
C THR A 62 -10.07 -9.94 -4.21
N LEU A 63 -10.17 -8.62 -4.06
CA LEU A 63 -11.38 -7.93 -3.62
C LEU A 63 -12.15 -7.39 -4.82
N PHE A 64 -13.46 -7.48 -4.79
CA PHE A 64 -14.32 -6.81 -5.76
C PHE A 64 -14.54 -5.33 -5.38
N ALA A 65 -14.63 -4.47 -6.39
CA ALA A 65 -14.89 -3.04 -6.16
C ALA A 65 -16.19 -2.80 -5.36
N VAL A 66 -17.20 -3.62 -5.58
CA VAL A 66 -18.48 -3.57 -4.84
C VAL A 66 -18.34 -3.87 -3.34
N GLN A 67 -17.30 -4.61 -2.93
CA GLN A 67 -17.03 -4.88 -1.51
C GLN A 67 -16.40 -3.67 -0.80
N ALA A 68 -15.85 -2.73 -1.56
CA ALA A 68 -15.26 -1.50 -1.05
C ALA A 68 -16.24 -0.31 -1.08
N ASP A 69 -17.53 -0.55 -1.33
CA ASP A 69 -18.53 0.51 -1.28
C ASP A 69 -18.54 1.15 0.12
N GLY A 70 -18.54 2.47 0.18
CA GLY A 70 -18.44 3.24 1.43
C GLY A 70 -17.06 3.28 2.08
N ALA A 71 -16.06 2.57 1.55
CA ALA A 71 -14.74 2.50 2.16
C ALA A 71 -13.93 3.79 1.98
N ASN A 72 -13.01 4.01 2.93
CA ASN A 72 -11.93 4.99 2.83
C ASN A 72 -10.63 4.27 2.47
N ILE A 73 -10.09 4.58 1.30
CA ILE A 73 -8.91 3.92 0.73
C ILE A 73 -7.75 4.91 0.66
N THR A 74 -6.58 4.44 1.06
CA THR A 74 -5.31 5.16 0.82
C THR A 74 -4.42 4.29 -0.03
N THR A 75 -3.96 4.84 -1.16
CA THR A 75 -2.96 4.25 -2.03
C THR A 75 -1.61 4.91 -1.83
N ILE A 76 -0.56 4.41 -2.48
CA ILE A 76 0.79 5.00 -2.41
C ILE A 76 0.79 6.49 -2.80
N GLU A 77 -0.06 6.89 -3.74
CA GLU A 77 -0.18 8.28 -4.20
C GLU A 77 -0.73 9.21 -3.12
N GLY A 78 -1.41 8.66 -2.10
CA GLY A 78 -1.99 9.43 -1.01
C GLY A 78 -1.07 9.63 0.21
N LEU A 79 0.13 9.06 0.21
CA LEU A 79 1.05 9.17 1.36
C LEU A 79 1.85 10.46 1.36
N ALA A 80 2.38 10.87 0.21
CA ALA A 80 3.08 12.16 0.06
C ALA A 80 2.07 13.30 0.19
N LYS A 81 2.45 14.36 0.90
CA LYS A 81 1.61 15.54 1.11
C LYS A 81 2.41 16.80 0.80
N ASP A 82 1.79 17.75 0.11
CA ASP A 82 2.38 19.07 -0.19
C ASP A 82 3.76 18.99 -0.85
N GLY A 83 4.00 17.94 -1.65
CA GLY A 83 5.27 17.71 -2.33
C GLY A 83 6.34 17.04 -1.46
N GLU A 84 6.05 16.75 -0.21
CA GLU A 84 6.97 16.07 0.70
C GLU A 84 6.65 14.57 0.80
N LEU A 85 7.70 13.75 0.73
CA LEU A 85 7.58 12.31 0.89
C LEU A 85 7.22 11.95 2.34
N HIS A 86 6.38 10.95 2.49
CA HIS A 86 6.15 10.35 3.81
C HIS A 86 7.46 9.72 4.33
N PRO A 87 7.76 9.72 5.65
CA PRO A 87 8.99 9.16 6.21
C PRO A 87 9.32 7.74 5.72
N ILE A 88 8.32 6.90 5.47
CA ILE A 88 8.55 5.56 4.92
C ILE A 88 9.06 5.65 3.47
N GLN A 89 8.48 6.50 2.64
CA GLN A 89 8.95 6.72 1.28
C GLN A 89 10.38 7.28 1.29
N GLN A 90 10.66 8.22 2.17
CA GLN A 90 12.00 8.78 2.36
C GLN A 90 13.01 7.70 2.81
N GLY A 91 12.64 6.83 3.75
CA GLY A 91 13.47 5.72 4.20
C GLY A 91 13.86 4.77 3.06
N PHE A 92 12.92 4.45 2.16
CA PHE A 92 13.21 3.64 0.96
C PHE A 92 14.20 4.34 0.02
N TRP A 93 14.13 5.66 -0.09
CA TRP A 93 15.09 6.46 -0.85
C TRP A 93 16.46 6.46 -0.18
N GLU A 94 16.54 6.83 1.10
CA GLU A 94 17.79 7.00 1.85
C GLU A 94 18.59 5.70 2.02
N LYS A 95 17.88 4.58 2.18
CA LYS A 95 18.50 3.27 2.44
C LYS A 95 18.52 2.36 1.20
N HIS A 96 18.21 2.91 0.03
CA HIS A 96 18.16 2.14 -1.22
C HIS A 96 17.28 0.89 -1.10
N GLY A 97 16.09 1.04 -0.51
CA GLY A 97 15.13 -0.04 -0.26
C GLY A 97 14.42 -0.55 -1.50
N LEU A 98 14.82 -0.11 -2.68
CA LEU A 98 14.24 -0.52 -3.95
C LEU A 98 15.31 -0.66 -5.05
N GLN A 99 15.02 -1.51 -6.04
CA GLN A 99 15.77 -1.61 -7.29
C GLN A 99 14.80 -1.40 -8.46
N CYS A 100 14.07 -2.42 -8.93
CA CYS A 100 13.10 -2.21 -10.01
C CYS A 100 11.88 -1.36 -9.60
N GLY A 101 11.57 -1.27 -8.31
CA GLY A 101 10.47 -0.49 -7.76
C GLY A 101 9.11 -1.14 -7.84
N PHE A 102 8.96 -2.33 -8.43
CA PHE A 102 7.66 -2.96 -8.64
C PHE A 102 6.96 -3.36 -7.33
N CYS A 103 7.68 -3.92 -6.37
CA CYS A 103 7.14 -4.29 -5.05
C CYS A 103 7.00 -3.10 -4.11
N THR A 104 7.63 -1.97 -4.41
CA THR A 104 7.84 -0.86 -3.48
C THR A 104 6.55 -0.23 -2.97
N PRO A 105 5.52 0.07 -3.78
CA PRO A 105 4.27 0.60 -3.26
C PRO A 105 3.61 -0.33 -2.24
N GLY A 106 3.53 -1.62 -2.53
CA GLY A 106 2.96 -2.61 -1.61
C GLY A 106 3.76 -2.76 -0.33
N MET A 107 5.10 -2.77 -0.41
CA MET A 107 5.99 -2.80 0.75
C MET A 107 5.77 -1.58 1.66
N ILE A 108 5.68 -0.39 1.08
CA ILE A 108 5.46 0.86 1.82
C ILE A 108 4.11 0.85 2.52
N MET A 109 3.05 0.41 1.85
CA MET A 109 1.71 0.34 2.46
C MET A 109 1.64 -0.68 3.61
N SER A 110 2.31 -1.82 3.48
CA SER A 110 2.46 -2.80 4.56
C SER A 110 3.28 -2.24 5.73
N ALA A 111 4.39 -1.56 5.43
CA ALA A 111 5.22 -0.91 6.43
C ALA A 111 4.47 0.21 7.16
N TYR A 112 3.60 0.94 6.47
CA TYR A 112 2.77 1.97 7.09
C TYR A 112 1.92 1.38 8.21
N GLN A 113 1.15 0.33 7.95
CA GLN A 113 0.34 -0.33 8.97
C GLN A 113 1.20 -0.93 10.09
N MET A 114 2.35 -1.51 9.74
CA MET A 114 3.29 -2.06 10.70
C MET A 114 3.76 -0.99 11.70
N LEU A 115 4.21 0.17 11.22
CA LEU A 115 4.71 1.25 12.06
C LEU A 115 3.59 1.94 12.85
N GLU A 116 2.35 1.91 12.34
CA GLU A 116 1.18 2.34 13.11
C GLU A 116 0.93 1.47 14.35
N ARG A 117 1.17 0.16 14.24
CA ARG A 117 1.00 -0.80 15.34
C ARG A 117 2.23 -0.91 16.24
N TYR A 118 3.39 -0.88 15.64
CA TYR A 118 4.70 -1.07 16.28
C TYR A 118 5.62 0.09 15.91
N PRO A 119 5.59 1.21 16.66
CA PRO A 119 6.38 2.39 16.33
C PRO A 119 7.90 2.20 16.37
N LYS A 120 8.37 1.19 17.09
CA LYS A 120 9.79 0.83 17.19
C LYS A 120 9.95 -0.68 17.03
N PRO A 121 9.76 -1.21 15.80
CA PRO A 121 9.84 -2.65 15.57
C PRO A 121 11.28 -3.13 15.63
N SER A 122 11.50 -4.37 16.10
CA SER A 122 12.78 -5.05 15.91
C SER A 122 12.95 -5.49 14.47
N GLU A 123 14.18 -5.76 14.04
CA GLU A 123 14.46 -6.31 12.71
C GLU A 123 13.69 -7.63 12.47
N GLU A 124 13.64 -8.50 13.48
CA GLU A 124 12.89 -9.75 13.42
C GLU A 124 11.40 -9.52 13.16
N LEU A 125 10.79 -8.56 13.87
CA LEU A 125 9.39 -8.19 13.67
C LEU A 125 9.16 -7.64 12.27
N ILE A 126 10.05 -6.77 11.77
CA ILE A 126 9.96 -6.22 10.41
C ILE A 126 9.96 -7.37 9.39
N ARG A 127 10.90 -8.30 9.49
CA ARG A 127 11.01 -9.44 8.58
C ARG A 127 9.75 -10.30 8.62
N HIS A 128 9.24 -10.60 9.80
CA HIS A 128 8.00 -11.37 9.97
C HIS A 128 6.79 -10.66 9.35
N GLN A 129 6.64 -9.36 9.58
CA GLN A 129 5.52 -8.59 9.04
C GLN A 129 5.58 -8.40 7.51
N LEU A 130 6.76 -8.56 6.90
CA LEU A 130 6.92 -8.50 5.44
C LEU A 130 6.71 -9.83 4.71
N GLU A 131 6.42 -10.92 5.41
CA GLU A 131 6.23 -12.26 4.79
C GLU A 131 5.15 -12.27 3.70
N GLY A 132 4.18 -11.37 3.77
CA GLY A 132 3.14 -11.20 2.75
C GLY A 132 3.53 -10.32 1.54
N ASN A 133 4.77 -9.84 1.46
CA ASN A 133 5.25 -8.94 0.41
C ASN A 133 6.53 -9.48 -0.22
N LEU A 134 6.48 -9.81 -1.51
CA LEU A 134 7.60 -10.40 -2.23
C LEU A 134 8.42 -9.33 -2.96
N CYS A 135 9.74 -9.44 -2.82
CA CYS A 135 10.71 -8.69 -3.61
C CYS A 135 11.71 -9.65 -4.24
N ARG A 136 11.89 -9.59 -5.56
CA ARG A 136 12.84 -10.45 -6.29
C ARG A 136 14.23 -9.82 -6.43
N CYS A 137 14.37 -8.54 -6.13
CA CYS A 137 15.58 -7.77 -6.44
C CYS A 137 16.52 -7.58 -5.26
N THR A 138 16.00 -7.15 -4.10
CA THR A 138 16.78 -6.55 -3.01
C THR A 138 17.35 -7.53 -1.99
N GLY A 139 16.82 -8.75 -1.93
CA GLY A 139 17.10 -9.68 -0.81
C GLY A 139 16.58 -9.17 0.54
N TYR A 140 15.69 -8.17 0.54
CA TYR A 140 15.02 -7.59 1.72
C TYR A 140 15.90 -6.78 2.67
N HIS A 141 17.22 -6.92 2.65
CA HIS A 141 18.11 -6.27 3.62
C HIS A 141 17.91 -4.74 3.65
N ASN A 142 17.97 -4.08 2.51
CA ASN A 142 17.81 -2.63 2.43
C ASN A 142 16.35 -2.20 2.68
N ILE A 143 15.36 -3.05 2.40
CA ILE A 143 13.97 -2.79 2.76
C ILE A 143 13.81 -2.74 4.29
N VAL A 144 14.41 -3.69 4.99
CA VAL A 144 14.43 -3.70 6.47
C VAL A 144 15.08 -2.42 7.00
N LYS A 145 16.24 -2.04 6.46
CA LYS A 145 16.94 -0.79 6.84
C LYS A 145 16.11 0.46 6.54
N ALA A 146 15.37 0.46 5.45
CA ALA A 146 14.46 1.56 5.10
C ALA A 146 13.34 1.72 6.14
N ILE A 147 12.77 0.61 6.60
CA ILE A 147 11.70 0.61 7.62
C ILE A 147 12.25 1.00 9.00
N GLU A 148 13.43 0.52 9.39
CA GLU A 148 14.10 0.94 10.62
C GLU A 148 14.34 2.46 10.60
N TRP A 149 14.90 2.98 9.50
CA TRP A 149 15.11 4.42 9.32
C TRP A 149 13.79 5.20 9.43
N ALA A 150 12.74 4.72 8.77
CA ALA A 150 11.42 5.35 8.84
C ALA A 150 10.87 5.38 10.27
N ALA A 151 11.02 4.30 11.02
CA ALA A 151 10.59 4.22 12.43
C ALA A 151 11.24 5.28 13.31
N GLU A 152 12.51 5.63 13.02
CA GLU A 152 13.24 6.68 13.75
C GLU A 152 12.78 8.11 13.37
N HIS A 153 12.19 8.27 12.16
CA HIS A 153 11.79 9.55 11.59
C HIS A 153 10.27 9.78 11.54
N MET A 154 9.47 8.80 11.97
CA MET A 154 8.03 8.99 12.10
C MET A 154 7.73 10.03 13.20
N PRO A 155 6.77 10.94 12.96
CA PRO A 155 6.36 11.88 13.99
C PRO A 155 5.84 11.12 15.21
N ALA A 156 6.20 11.62 16.39
CA ALA A 156 5.68 11.05 17.64
C ALA A 156 4.15 11.08 17.63
N LYS A 157 3.52 9.95 17.91
CA LYS A 157 2.06 9.93 18.12
C LYS A 157 1.74 10.79 19.34
N LYS A 158 0.89 11.81 19.12
CA LYS A 158 0.33 12.63 20.22
C LYS A 158 -0.68 11.83 21.01
#